data_42d5b73cf2469f29c446429ac5f9b167
#
_entry.id   42d5b73cf2469f29c446429ac5f9b167
#
_cell.length_a   1.000
_cell.length_b   1.000
_cell.length_c   1.000
_cell.angle_alpha   90.00
_cell.angle_beta   90.00
_cell.angle_gamma   90.00
#
_symmetry.space_group_name_H-M   'P 1'
#
loop_
_entity.id
_entity.type
_entity.pdbx_description
1 polymer ?
#
loop_
_entity_poly.entity_id
_entity_poly.type
_entity_poly.pdbx_seq_one_letter_code
_entity_poly.pdbx_strand_id
1 'polypeptide(L)'
;MPNGQSLYERIGGVYAIAAVVDHFSDQLLKNPRIVNANPQLKEWHTEKYKMRLPGLKFNRTLWVCAVSGGPYEYTAKSLHDAHLDLYISPEVFDEVSAELASALDHFQVPAREKEEVLAAFNAQKPDVTAVS
;
A
#
# COMPACT_ATOMS: atom_id res chain seq x y z
N MET A 1 -14.24 -1.77 24.51
CA MET A 1 -14.05 -1.52 24.50
C MET A 1 -13.41 -1.36 24.65
N PRO A 2 -13.51 -1.93 24.83
CA PRO A 2 -13.02 -1.09 25.11
C PRO A 2 -12.55 -0.39 24.39
N ASN A 3 -12.35 -0.31 24.29
CA ASN A 3 -11.92 0.90 23.92
C ASN A 3 -12.35 1.29 22.57
N GLY A 4 -13.09 0.71 21.91
CA GLY A 4 -13.67 1.08 20.64
C GLY A 4 -12.73 1.80 19.66
N GLN A 5 -11.40 1.69 19.85
CA GLN A 5 -10.46 2.28 18.91
C GLN A 5 -10.31 1.40 17.69
N SER A 6 -10.49 2.01 16.51
CA SER A 6 -10.24 1.34 15.25
C SER A 6 -8.74 1.15 15.04
N LEU A 7 -8.39 0.27 14.11
CA LEU A 7 -7.00 0.13 13.69
C LEU A 7 -6.44 1.48 13.22
N TYR A 8 -7.26 2.25 12.50
CA TYR A 8 -6.91 3.60 12.06
C TYR A 8 -6.42 4.47 13.22
N GLU A 9 -7.21 4.51 14.32
CA GLU A 9 -6.85 5.30 15.48
C GLU A 9 -5.62 4.77 16.20
N ARG A 10 -5.51 3.46 16.30
CA ARG A 10 -4.38 2.81 16.97
C ARG A 10 -3.05 3.02 16.26
N ILE A 11 -3.07 3.17 14.93
CA ILE A 11 -1.87 3.47 14.16
C ILE A 11 -1.45 4.92 14.33
N GLY A 12 -2.39 5.82 14.58
CA GLY A 12 -2.11 7.24 14.79
C GLY A 12 -2.82 8.19 13.84
N GLY A 13 -3.80 7.68 13.07
CA GLY A 13 -4.60 8.52 12.20
C GLY A 13 -3.96 8.79 10.84
N VAL A 14 -4.59 9.69 10.09
CA VAL A 14 -4.23 9.93 8.68
C VAL A 14 -2.80 10.40 8.49
N TYR A 15 -2.27 11.21 9.38
CA TYR A 15 -0.91 11.73 9.21
C TYR A 15 0.13 10.63 9.40
N ALA A 16 -0.07 9.75 10.38
CA ALA A 16 0.82 8.62 10.58
C ALA A 16 0.76 7.65 9.40
N ILE A 17 -0.45 7.37 8.91
CA ILE A 17 -0.65 6.49 7.75
C ILE A 17 -0.01 7.11 6.50
N ALA A 18 -0.17 8.41 6.28
CA ALA A 18 0.43 9.08 5.14
C ALA A 18 1.96 8.98 5.17
N ALA A 19 2.56 9.10 6.35
CA ALA A 19 4.02 8.96 6.49
C ALA A 19 4.48 7.55 6.11
N VAL A 20 3.76 6.52 6.56
CA VAL A 20 4.07 5.13 6.21
C VAL A 20 3.93 4.91 4.71
N VAL A 21 2.84 5.39 4.11
CA VAL A 21 2.58 5.23 2.68
C VAL A 21 3.64 5.94 1.84
N ASP A 22 4.04 7.14 2.26
CA ASP A 22 5.08 7.91 1.56
C ASP A 22 6.40 7.13 1.53
N HIS A 23 6.84 6.66 2.69
CA HIS A 23 8.08 5.88 2.80
C HIS A 23 7.99 4.58 2.00
N PHE A 24 6.89 3.85 2.17
CA PHE A 24 6.63 2.60 1.45
C PHE A 24 6.69 2.82 -0.06
N SER A 25 6.02 3.86 -0.56
CA SER A 25 5.97 4.15 -2.00
C SER A 25 7.37 4.45 -2.55
N ASP A 26 8.17 5.21 -1.80
CA ASP A 26 9.53 5.50 -2.21
C ASP A 26 10.41 4.24 -2.21
N GLN A 27 10.23 3.35 -1.26
CA GLN A 27 11.00 2.11 -1.19
C GLN A 27 10.66 1.15 -2.34
N LEU A 28 9.43 1.16 -2.82
CA LEU A 28 9.07 0.36 -4.00
C LEU A 28 9.94 0.71 -5.19
N LEU A 29 10.23 2.00 -5.38
CA LEU A 29 11.04 2.46 -6.50
C LEU A 29 12.52 2.11 -6.35
N LYS A 30 12.97 1.86 -5.12
CA LYS A 30 14.35 1.50 -4.84
C LYS A 30 14.58 -0.01 -4.85
N ASN A 31 13.53 -0.80 -4.96
CA ASN A 31 13.62 -2.26 -4.93
C ASN A 31 13.71 -2.80 -6.36
N PRO A 32 14.90 -3.26 -6.81
CA PRO A 32 15.07 -3.73 -8.19
C PRO A 32 14.23 -4.96 -8.52
N ARG A 33 13.90 -5.77 -7.54
CA ARG A 33 13.04 -6.94 -7.77
C ARG A 33 11.63 -6.54 -8.19
N ILE A 34 11.17 -5.40 -7.68
CA ILE A 34 9.85 -4.87 -8.02
C ILE A 34 9.92 -4.09 -9.33
N VAL A 35 10.85 -3.15 -9.41
CA VAL A 35 10.95 -2.24 -10.54
C VAL A 35 11.31 -2.98 -11.83
N ASN A 36 12.23 -3.94 -11.77
CA ASN A 36 12.66 -4.69 -12.95
C ASN A 36 11.64 -5.73 -13.38
N ALA A 37 10.81 -6.21 -12.44
CA ALA A 37 9.78 -7.18 -12.76
C ALA A 37 8.60 -6.53 -13.48
N ASN A 38 8.41 -5.22 -13.31
CA ASN A 38 7.28 -4.52 -13.92
C ASN A 38 7.71 -3.14 -14.43
N PRO A 39 8.09 -3.05 -15.72
CA PRO A 39 8.49 -1.78 -16.32
C PRO A 39 7.42 -0.68 -16.22
N GLN A 40 6.14 -1.05 -16.23
CA GLN A 40 5.07 -0.08 -16.12
C GLN A 40 5.06 0.59 -14.75
N LEU A 41 5.38 -0.15 -13.71
CA LEU A 41 5.49 0.42 -12.37
C LEU A 41 6.56 1.50 -12.33
N LYS A 42 7.72 1.22 -12.90
CA LYS A 42 8.81 2.19 -12.98
C LYS A 42 8.37 3.42 -13.77
N GLU A 43 7.76 3.20 -14.93
CA GLU A 43 7.30 4.27 -15.81
C GLU A 43 6.31 5.19 -15.11
N TRP A 44 5.33 4.59 -14.38
CA TRP A 44 4.34 5.36 -13.66
C TRP A 44 4.92 6.21 -12.54
N HIS A 45 6.04 5.78 -11.95
CA HIS A 45 6.58 6.43 -10.76
C HIS A 45 7.78 7.34 -11.05
N THR A 46 8.46 7.17 -12.18
CA THR A 46 9.75 7.86 -12.36
C THR A 46 9.81 8.80 -13.55
N GLU A 47 9.45 8.35 -14.75
CA GLU A 47 9.74 9.14 -15.95
C GLU A 47 8.50 9.77 -16.57
N LYS A 48 7.56 8.92 -16.97
CA LYS A 48 6.41 9.36 -17.74
C LYS A 48 5.32 10.00 -16.90
N TYR A 49 5.12 9.49 -15.69
CA TYR A 49 4.01 9.91 -14.83
C TYR A 49 4.45 10.35 -13.44
N LYS A 50 5.70 10.79 -13.29
CA LYS A 50 6.20 11.14 -11.97
C LYS A 50 5.38 12.26 -11.31
N MET A 51 4.75 13.12 -12.09
CA MET A 51 3.87 14.17 -11.56
C MET A 51 2.60 13.61 -10.92
N ARG A 52 2.27 12.35 -11.20
CA ARG A 52 1.11 11.69 -10.59
C ARG A 52 1.45 10.96 -9.30
N LEU A 53 2.73 10.87 -8.95
CA LEU A 53 3.15 10.15 -7.76
C LEU A 53 2.48 10.68 -6.47
N PRO A 54 2.39 12.01 -6.25
CA PRO A 54 1.68 12.49 -5.06
C PRO A 54 0.22 12.04 -4.99
N GLY A 55 -0.48 12.05 -6.12
CA GLY A 55 -1.87 11.57 -6.20
C GLY A 55 -1.98 10.08 -5.92
N LEU A 56 -1.02 9.29 -6.41
CA LEU A 56 -0.98 7.85 -6.16
C LEU A 56 -0.77 7.57 -4.68
N LYS A 57 0.15 8.30 -4.03
CA LYS A 57 0.37 8.20 -2.60
C LYS A 57 -0.87 8.58 -1.82
N PHE A 58 -1.57 9.60 -2.25
CA PHE A 58 -2.82 10.03 -1.63
C PHE A 58 -3.88 8.93 -1.71
N ASN A 59 -4.05 8.31 -2.87
CA ASN A 59 -5.00 7.20 -3.03
C ASN A 59 -4.63 6.00 -2.15
N ARG A 60 -3.37 5.67 -2.05
CA ARG A 60 -2.91 4.59 -1.17
C ARG A 60 -3.21 4.91 0.29
N THR A 61 -3.01 6.17 0.69
CA THR A 61 -3.32 6.62 2.05
C THR A 61 -4.82 6.48 2.33
N LEU A 62 -5.67 6.90 1.39
CA LEU A 62 -7.12 6.75 1.53
C LEU A 62 -7.52 5.29 1.67
N TRP A 63 -6.90 4.40 0.87
CA TRP A 63 -7.21 2.99 0.95
C TRP A 63 -6.89 2.42 2.33
N VAL A 64 -5.70 2.71 2.85
CA VAL A 64 -5.30 2.23 4.17
C VAL A 64 -6.23 2.80 5.26
N CYS A 65 -6.56 4.09 5.16
CA CYS A 65 -7.50 4.70 6.11
C CYS A 65 -8.85 3.99 6.08
N ALA A 66 -9.37 3.71 4.89
CA ALA A 66 -10.68 3.06 4.75
C ALA A 66 -10.67 1.64 5.33
N VAL A 67 -9.67 0.82 4.98
CA VAL A 67 -9.63 -0.58 5.45
C VAL A 67 -9.31 -0.69 6.93
N SER A 68 -8.72 0.34 7.53
CA SER A 68 -8.42 0.36 8.96
C SER A 68 -9.52 0.98 9.80
N GLY A 69 -10.65 1.34 9.21
CA GLY A 69 -11.80 1.86 9.93
C GLY A 69 -11.78 3.37 10.15
N GLY A 70 -11.02 4.10 9.36
CA GLY A 70 -10.96 5.56 9.44
C GLY A 70 -12.16 6.22 8.78
N PRO A 71 -12.25 7.55 8.90
CA PRO A 71 -13.42 8.31 8.42
C PRO A 71 -13.36 8.67 6.94
N TYR A 72 -12.48 8.04 6.18
CA TYR A 72 -12.29 8.35 4.76
C TYR A 72 -12.82 7.24 3.87
N GLU A 73 -13.32 7.61 2.71
CA GLU A 73 -13.76 6.65 1.70
C GLU A 73 -12.72 6.52 0.60
N TYR A 74 -12.48 5.29 0.18
CA TYR A 74 -11.64 5.04 -0.98
C TYR A 74 -12.54 5.08 -2.23
N THR A 75 -12.43 6.14 -3.00
CA THR A 75 -13.28 6.36 -4.18
C THR A 75 -12.55 6.13 -5.50
N ALA A 76 -11.26 5.79 -5.46
CA ALA A 76 -10.50 5.48 -6.67
C ALA A 76 -10.87 4.09 -7.19
N LYS A 77 -10.20 3.64 -8.25
CA LYS A 77 -10.44 2.31 -8.82
C LYS A 77 -10.20 1.23 -7.78
N SER A 78 -10.98 0.16 -7.82
CA SER A 78 -10.72 -1.01 -6.99
C SER A 78 -9.30 -1.52 -7.26
N LEU A 79 -8.71 -2.23 -6.32
CA LEU A 79 -7.37 -2.77 -6.52
C LEU A 79 -7.33 -3.75 -7.70
N HIS A 80 -8.39 -4.51 -7.89
CA HIS A 80 -8.51 -5.39 -9.05
C HIS A 80 -8.42 -4.60 -10.36
N ASP A 81 -9.25 -3.57 -10.51
CA ASP A 81 -9.29 -2.77 -11.73
C ASP A 81 -7.99 -1.99 -11.95
N ALA A 82 -7.40 -1.48 -10.86
CA ALA A 82 -6.16 -0.71 -10.95
C ALA A 82 -4.97 -1.56 -11.40
N HIS A 83 -5.01 -2.87 -11.15
CA HIS A 83 -3.91 -3.77 -11.45
C HIS A 83 -4.19 -4.72 -12.62
N LEU A 84 -5.32 -4.56 -13.30
CA LEU A 84 -5.77 -5.53 -14.30
C LEU A 84 -4.76 -5.79 -15.41
N ASP A 85 -4.09 -4.75 -15.88
CA ASP A 85 -3.15 -4.84 -16.99
C ASP A 85 -1.69 -4.82 -16.54
N LEU A 86 -1.42 -4.90 -15.25
CA LEU A 86 -0.05 -4.80 -14.75
C LEU A 86 0.66 -6.15 -14.63
N TYR A 87 -0.10 -7.24 -14.59
CA TYR A 87 0.45 -8.60 -14.53
C TYR A 87 1.43 -8.81 -13.38
N ILE A 88 0.99 -8.41 -12.17
CA ILE A 88 1.80 -8.57 -10.96
C ILE A 88 1.84 -10.05 -10.57
N SER A 89 3.02 -10.64 -10.51
CA SER A 89 3.15 -12.04 -10.08
C SER A 89 2.96 -12.16 -8.56
N PRO A 90 2.58 -13.35 -8.06
CA PRO A 90 2.49 -13.56 -6.61
C PRO A 90 3.81 -13.26 -5.89
N GLU A 91 4.95 -13.57 -6.50
CA GLU A 91 6.26 -13.33 -5.91
C GLU A 91 6.54 -11.82 -5.80
N VAL A 92 6.16 -11.04 -6.79
CA VAL A 92 6.31 -9.58 -6.76
C VAL A 92 5.39 -9.00 -5.71
N PHE A 93 4.16 -9.50 -5.61
CA PHE A 93 3.24 -9.07 -4.56
C PHE A 93 3.85 -9.31 -3.17
N ASP A 94 4.45 -10.48 -2.96
CA ASP A 94 5.07 -10.81 -1.68
C ASP A 94 6.24 -9.87 -1.37
N GLU A 95 7.00 -9.48 -2.39
CA GLU A 95 8.07 -8.51 -2.25
C GLU A 95 7.54 -7.13 -1.85
N VAL A 96 6.43 -6.72 -2.44
CA VAL A 96 5.75 -5.47 -2.10
C VAL A 96 5.25 -5.53 -0.65
N SER A 97 4.67 -6.65 -0.25
CA SER A 97 4.21 -6.85 1.14
C SER A 97 5.38 -6.74 2.13
N ALA A 98 6.55 -7.26 1.77
CA ALA A 98 7.75 -7.15 2.59
C ALA A 98 8.19 -5.69 2.75
N GLU A 99 8.07 -4.89 1.69
CA GLU A 99 8.38 -3.46 1.77
C GLU A 99 7.40 -2.73 2.69
N LEU A 100 6.13 -3.11 2.65
CA LEU A 100 5.14 -2.53 3.57
C LEU A 100 5.49 -2.88 5.02
N ALA A 101 5.85 -4.13 5.28
CA ALA A 101 6.27 -4.56 6.61
C ALA A 101 7.48 -3.74 7.09
N SER A 102 8.46 -3.54 6.21
CA SER A 102 9.64 -2.75 6.51
C SER A 102 9.29 -1.30 6.83
N ALA A 103 8.36 -0.70 6.08
CA ALA A 103 7.90 0.67 6.34
C ALA A 103 7.23 0.78 7.70
N LEU A 104 6.39 -0.19 8.05
CA LEU A 104 5.74 -0.21 9.36
C LEU A 104 6.76 -0.31 10.49
N ASP A 105 7.80 -1.13 10.31
CA ASP A 105 8.89 -1.23 11.28
C ASP A 105 9.69 0.07 11.38
N HIS A 106 9.91 0.73 10.24
CA HIS A 106 10.63 2.00 10.21
C HIS A 106 9.96 3.06 11.10
N PHE A 107 8.64 3.08 11.12
CA PHE A 107 7.88 4.01 11.95
C PHE A 107 7.50 3.42 13.31
N GLN A 108 8.08 2.27 13.66
CA GLN A 108 7.91 1.65 14.97
C GLN A 108 6.45 1.32 15.29
N VAL A 109 5.68 0.91 14.28
CA VAL A 109 4.30 0.48 14.48
C VAL A 109 4.33 -0.81 15.30
N PRO A 110 3.54 -0.91 16.39
CA PRO A 110 3.53 -2.11 17.21
C PRO A 110 3.16 -3.37 16.41
N ALA A 111 3.70 -4.50 16.84
CA ALA A 111 3.53 -5.78 16.13
C ALA A 111 2.07 -6.12 15.85
N ARG A 112 1.19 -5.87 16.80
CA ARG A 112 -0.24 -6.17 16.65
C ARG A 112 -0.86 -5.37 15.50
N GLU A 113 -0.63 -4.06 15.48
CA GLU A 113 -1.17 -3.19 14.46
C GLU A 113 -0.53 -3.48 13.11
N LYS A 114 0.78 -3.76 13.10
CA LYS A 114 1.49 -4.17 11.89
C LYS A 114 0.86 -5.43 11.27
N GLU A 115 0.58 -6.45 12.09
CA GLU A 115 -0.05 -7.67 11.61
C GLU A 115 -1.43 -7.42 11.03
N GLU A 116 -2.22 -6.55 11.65
CA GLU A 116 -3.55 -6.22 11.14
C GLU A 116 -3.49 -5.50 9.79
N VAL A 117 -2.53 -4.58 9.63
CA VAL A 117 -2.34 -3.88 8.34
C VAL A 117 -1.91 -4.88 7.27
N LEU A 118 -0.95 -5.74 7.58
CA LEU A 118 -0.46 -6.73 6.63
C LEU A 118 -1.53 -7.74 6.25
N ALA A 119 -2.39 -8.12 7.19
CA ALA A 119 -3.50 -9.03 6.89
C ALA A 119 -4.47 -8.40 5.90
N ALA A 120 -4.82 -7.13 6.10
CA ALA A 120 -5.70 -6.40 5.18
C ALA A 120 -5.06 -6.26 3.80
N PHE A 121 -3.76 -5.97 3.76
CA PHE A 121 -3.03 -5.83 2.50
C PHE A 121 -2.94 -7.17 1.77
N ASN A 122 -2.56 -8.24 2.47
CA ASN A 122 -2.38 -9.56 1.86
C ASN A 122 -3.72 -10.16 1.41
N ALA A 123 -4.82 -9.75 2.01
CA ALA A 123 -6.15 -10.16 1.56
C ALA A 123 -6.45 -9.69 0.13
N GLN A 124 -5.73 -8.68 -0.36
CA GLN A 124 -5.90 -8.16 -1.72
C GLN A 124 -5.08 -8.91 -2.77
N LYS A 125 -4.24 -9.87 -2.34
CA LYS A 125 -3.37 -10.59 -3.27
C LYS A 125 -4.10 -11.18 -4.47
N PRO A 126 -5.24 -11.88 -4.32
CA PRO A 126 -5.95 -12.40 -5.47
C PRO A 126 -6.38 -11.32 -6.46
N ASP A 127 -6.82 -10.17 -5.96
CA ASP A 127 -7.28 -9.06 -6.81
C ASP A 127 -6.13 -8.39 -7.54
N VAL A 128 -4.96 -8.27 -6.91
CA VAL A 128 -3.80 -7.59 -7.47
C VAL A 128 -3.04 -8.48 -8.45
N THR A 129 -2.98 -9.78 -8.17
CA THR A 129 -2.25 -10.74 -9.01
C THR A 129 -3.14 -11.45 -10.02
N ALA A 130 -4.42 -11.09 -10.09
CA ALA A 130 -5.33 -11.71 -11.03
C ALA A 130 -4.85 -11.49 -12.47
N VAL A 131 -4.74 -12.58 -13.21
CA VAL A 131 -4.41 -12.55 -14.63
C VAL A 131 -5.62 -13.11 -15.34
N SER A 132 -6.36 -12.27 -15.95
CA SER A 132 -7.57 -12.71 -16.62
C SER A 132 -7.29 -13.24 -18.02
#